data_34de761e9d6bfe11260bb35a2c8e9fee
#
_entry.id   34de761e9d6bfe11260bb35a2c8e9fee
#
_cell.length_a   1.000
_cell.length_b   1.000
_cell.length_c   1.000
_cell.angle_alpha   90.00
_cell.angle_beta   90.00
_cell.angle_gamma   90.00
#
_symmetry.space_group_name_H-M   'P 1'
#
loop_
_entity.id
_entity.type
_entity.pdbx_description
1 polymer ?
#
loop_
_entity_poly.entity_id
_entity_poly.type
_entity_poly.pdbx_seq_one_letter_code
_entity_poly.pdbx_strand_id
1 'polypeptide(L)'
;GDWYFAKRDKHTGCVWLNDQALYEATSLEVCEAGEVYECSWNPEASKLKWYSEQDEETNETVIYANFQGADPTKENVEITVRRECFLPQQNGIDYITVSGFNINKAATTWAPPAAYQDGMIGPHWSKGWIIEDCEIWGSKCAGISVGKYYDPENDHVFTRHHVKSPTQMERDAVCRGQYHGWLKEKVGSHIIRRNNIHHCEQGGIIGRQGGVFSIIEDNHIHHINNMMELGGAEIAGIKMHAAIDVTMRRNHIHHCTMGIWCDWEAQGTRLSQNRMHDNQRPAFASVLKGGMMSQDIFVEVGHGPTLIDNNIMLSDARL
;
A
#
# COMPACT_ATOMS: atom_id res chain seq x y z
N GLY A 1 7.87 2.32 -20.07
CA GLY A 1 6.95 3.08 -19.35
C GLY A 1 6.75 2.58 -17.98
N ASP A 2 6.91 3.44 -17.14
CA ASP A 2 6.90 3.31 -15.73
C ASP A 2 5.49 3.27 -15.24
N TRP A 3 4.90 2.13 -15.42
CA TRP A 3 3.55 1.91 -14.99
C TRP A 3 3.41 1.77 -13.45
N TYR A 4 4.48 1.94 -12.73
CA TYR A 4 4.41 2.06 -11.30
C TYR A 4 4.14 3.48 -10.85
N PHE A 5 4.67 4.43 -11.60
CA PHE A 5 4.58 5.83 -11.27
C PHE A 5 4.57 6.68 -12.50
N ALA A 6 4.21 7.87 -12.35
CA ALA A 6 4.62 8.88 -13.29
C ALA A 6 6.13 8.77 -13.51
N LYS A 7 6.53 8.87 -14.64
CA LYS A 7 7.78 8.71 -15.35
C LYS A 7 9.06 9.32 -14.79
N ARG A 8 9.16 9.56 -13.55
CA ARG A 8 10.27 10.33 -13.00
C ARG A 8 10.55 9.88 -11.59
N ASP A 9 11.63 10.34 -11.10
CA ASP A 9 11.98 10.18 -9.70
C ASP A 9 10.87 10.70 -8.80
N LYS A 10 10.63 9.95 -7.78
CA LYS A 10 9.52 10.21 -6.90
C LYS A 10 9.90 11.16 -5.82
N HIS A 11 9.06 12.14 -5.66
CA HIS A 11 9.10 12.91 -4.45
C HIS A 11 8.44 12.11 -3.34
N THR A 12 9.19 11.86 -2.30
CA THR A 12 8.68 11.26 -1.07
C THR A 12 7.99 12.35 -0.25
N GLY A 13 6.84 12.79 -0.69
CA GLY A 13 6.10 13.85 -0.04
C GLY A 13 4.66 13.91 -0.54
N CYS A 14 3.86 14.67 0.15
CA CYS A 14 2.51 15.02 -0.26
C CYS A 14 2.15 16.37 0.34
N VAL A 15 1.34 17.14 -0.34
CA VAL A 15 0.77 18.39 0.16
C VAL A 15 -0.70 18.15 0.47
N TRP A 16 -1.18 18.75 1.54
CA TRP A 16 -2.54 18.61 2.03
C TRP A 16 -3.18 19.98 2.25
N LEU A 17 -4.44 20.07 1.91
CA LEU A 17 -5.30 21.21 2.22
C LEU A 17 -6.52 20.70 2.98
N ASN A 18 -6.69 21.05 4.24
CA ASN A 18 -7.82 20.62 5.08
C ASN A 18 -8.06 19.10 5.00
N ASP A 19 -7.01 18.31 5.21
CA ASP A 19 -7.01 16.85 5.11
C ASP A 19 -7.24 16.26 3.69
N GLN A 20 -7.43 17.09 2.69
CA GLN A 20 -7.47 16.65 1.30
C GLN A 20 -6.06 16.61 0.70
N ALA A 21 -5.62 15.43 0.24
CA ALA A 21 -4.36 15.31 -0.47
C ALA A 21 -4.43 16.00 -1.84
N LEU A 22 -3.37 16.69 -2.20
CA LEU A 22 -3.20 17.28 -3.53
C LEU A 22 -2.57 16.25 -4.47
N TYR A 23 -2.95 16.31 -5.74
CA TYR A 23 -2.40 15.44 -6.80
C TYR A 23 -1.04 15.97 -7.26
N GLU A 24 -0.06 15.08 -7.34
CA GLU A 24 1.28 15.45 -7.79
C GLU A 24 1.31 15.69 -9.31
N ALA A 25 1.62 16.91 -9.70
CA ALA A 25 1.74 17.31 -11.10
C ALA A 25 3.11 16.88 -11.68
N THR A 26 3.15 16.66 -12.99
CA THR A 26 4.37 16.28 -13.71
C THR A 26 5.22 17.48 -14.13
N SER A 27 4.68 18.69 -14.05
CA SER A 27 5.37 19.94 -14.30
C SER A 27 4.67 21.10 -13.59
N LEU A 28 5.33 22.26 -13.55
CA LEU A 28 4.76 23.46 -12.96
C LEU A 28 3.52 23.92 -13.75
N GLU A 29 3.55 23.85 -15.08
CA GLU A 29 2.43 24.22 -15.93
C GLU A 29 1.18 23.36 -15.66
N VAL A 30 1.37 22.06 -15.46
CA VAL A 30 0.27 21.15 -15.10
C VAL A 30 -0.27 21.46 -13.71
N CYS A 31 0.58 21.88 -12.78
CA CYS A 31 0.19 22.31 -11.45
C CYS A 31 -0.66 23.58 -11.51
N GLU A 32 -0.19 24.58 -12.27
CA GLU A 32 -0.89 25.85 -12.44
C GLU A 32 -2.23 25.70 -13.16
N ALA A 33 -2.29 24.84 -14.18
CA ALA A 33 -3.52 24.61 -14.95
C ALA A 33 -4.65 24.01 -14.08
N GLY A 34 -4.33 23.16 -13.11
CA GLY A 34 -5.31 22.58 -12.21
C GLY A 34 -6.42 21.80 -12.93
N GLU A 35 -6.09 21.11 -14.02
CA GLU A 35 -7.07 20.35 -14.80
C GLU A 35 -7.58 19.14 -14.03
N VAL A 36 -8.86 18.82 -14.27
CA VAL A 36 -9.51 17.64 -13.66
C VAL A 36 -8.89 16.35 -14.18
N TYR A 37 -8.67 15.40 -13.28
CA TYR A 37 -8.34 14.02 -13.61
C TYR A 37 -9.57 13.14 -13.44
N GLU A 38 -10.24 12.86 -14.53
CA GLU A 38 -11.55 12.19 -14.58
C GLU A 38 -11.53 10.74 -14.05
N CYS A 39 -10.36 10.11 -13.99
CA CYS A 39 -10.24 8.72 -13.53
C CYS A 39 -10.25 8.58 -12.00
N SER A 40 -10.04 9.67 -11.27
CA SER A 40 -10.04 9.66 -9.80
C SER A 40 -11.42 9.28 -9.23
N TRP A 41 -11.44 8.68 -8.05
CA TRP A 41 -12.67 8.54 -7.26
C TRP A 41 -13.29 9.90 -6.87
N ASN A 42 -12.48 10.94 -6.79
CA ASN A 42 -12.92 12.32 -6.56
C ASN A 42 -12.31 13.25 -7.60
N PRO A 43 -12.88 13.30 -8.83
CA PRO A 43 -12.32 14.12 -9.91
C PRO A 43 -12.19 15.61 -9.55
N GLU A 44 -13.14 16.18 -8.84
CA GLU A 44 -13.09 17.59 -8.44
C GLU A 44 -11.90 17.91 -7.53
N ALA A 45 -11.57 17.02 -6.60
CA ALA A 45 -10.40 17.17 -5.75
C ALA A 45 -9.09 17.14 -6.53
N SER A 46 -9.07 16.52 -7.71
CA SER A 46 -7.88 16.46 -8.56
C SER A 46 -7.43 17.78 -9.17
N LYS A 47 -8.26 18.82 -9.08
CA LYS A 47 -7.87 20.21 -9.42
C LYS A 47 -6.81 20.76 -8.46
N LEU A 48 -6.83 20.29 -7.21
CA LEU A 48 -5.81 20.61 -6.23
C LEU A 48 -4.53 19.86 -6.60
N LYS A 49 -3.49 20.60 -6.92
CA LYS A 49 -2.22 20.01 -7.40
C LYS A 49 -1.03 20.59 -6.68
N TRP A 50 0.02 19.78 -6.65
CA TRP A 50 1.31 20.23 -6.17
C TRP A 50 2.42 19.75 -7.11
N TYR A 51 3.52 20.47 -7.11
CA TYR A 51 4.73 20.16 -7.87
C TYR A 51 5.94 20.54 -7.05
N SER A 52 7.07 19.89 -7.26
CA SER A 52 8.31 20.27 -6.60
C SER A 52 9.49 20.24 -7.54
N GLU A 53 10.40 21.14 -7.29
CA GLU A 53 11.71 21.20 -7.93
C GLU A 53 12.80 21.21 -6.87
N GLN A 54 13.92 20.59 -7.20
CA GLN A 54 15.10 20.68 -6.36
C GLN A 54 16.05 21.70 -6.98
N ASP A 55 16.44 22.69 -6.19
CA ASP A 55 17.51 23.61 -6.52
C ASP A 55 18.84 22.90 -6.32
N GLU A 56 19.56 22.65 -7.40
CA GLU A 56 20.81 21.89 -7.38
C GLU A 56 21.95 22.68 -6.70
N GLU A 57 21.89 24.01 -6.66
CA GLU A 57 22.93 24.85 -6.05
C GLU A 57 22.79 24.91 -4.53
N THR A 58 21.55 25.08 -4.05
CA THR A 58 21.28 25.20 -2.60
C THR A 58 20.90 23.86 -1.97
N ASN A 59 20.56 22.85 -2.77
CA ASN A 59 19.97 21.58 -2.35
C ASN A 59 18.64 21.75 -1.60
N GLU A 60 17.93 22.83 -1.89
CA GLU A 60 16.61 23.10 -1.36
C GLU A 60 15.52 22.54 -2.26
N THR A 61 14.41 22.11 -1.66
CA THR A 61 13.22 21.69 -2.39
C THR A 61 12.20 22.80 -2.38
N VAL A 62 11.88 23.34 -3.56
CA VAL A 62 10.81 24.31 -3.73
C VAL A 62 9.52 23.56 -4.05
N ILE A 63 8.47 23.86 -3.29
CA ILE A 63 7.15 23.22 -3.45
C ILE A 63 6.15 24.26 -3.94
N TYR A 64 5.49 23.96 -5.05
CA TYR A 64 4.41 24.74 -5.63
C TYR A 64 3.10 24.00 -5.35
N ALA A 65 2.05 24.75 -5.00
CA ALA A 65 0.74 24.15 -4.77
C ALA A 65 -0.36 25.05 -5.32
N ASN A 66 -1.29 24.45 -6.05
CA ASN A 66 -2.49 25.12 -6.57
C ASN A 66 -3.68 24.75 -5.68
N PHE A 67 -4.08 25.68 -4.85
CA PHE A 67 -5.20 25.54 -3.91
C PHE A 67 -6.55 26.01 -4.48
N GLN A 68 -6.63 26.22 -5.80
CA GLN A 68 -7.86 26.66 -6.48
C GLN A 68 -8.49 27.92 -5.89
N GLY A 69 -7.64 28.86 -5.48
CA GLY A 69 -8.08 30.15 -4.92
C GLY A 69 -8.29 30.17 -3.41
N ALA A 70 -8.12 29.06 -2.71
CA ALA A 70 -8.08 29.06 -1.25
C ALA A 70 -6.83 29.80 -0.74
N ASP A 71 -6.98 30.60 0.30
CA ASP A 71 -5.89 31.36 0.92
C ASP A 71 -5.15 30.46 1.94
N PRO A 72 -3.92 29.98 1.62
CA PRO A 72 -3.21 29.06 2.49
C PRO A 72 -2.88 29.62 3.88
N THR A 73 -3.00 30.93 4.07
CA THR A 73 -2.77 31.56 5.40
C THR A 73 -3.99 31.42 6.31
N LYS A 74 -5.13 31.03 5.77
CA LYS A 74 -6.40 30.83 6.50
C LYS A 74 -6.85 29.38 6.61
N GLU A 75 -6.16 28.50 5.91
CA GLU A 75 -6.49 27.08 5.81
C GLU A 75 -5.44 26.25 6.52
N ASN A 76 -5.79 24.99 6.82
CA ASN A 76 -4.81 24.02 7.31
C ASN A 76 -4.04 23.43 6.14
N VAL A 77 -2.79 23.89 5.96
CA VAL A 77 -1.88 23.37 4.94
C VAL A 77 -0.78 22.57 5.60
N GLU A 78 -0.60 21.32 5.17
CA GLU A 78 0.41 20.43 5.69
C GLU A 78 1.28 19.87 4.56
N ILE A 79 2.53 19.60 4.89
CA ILE A 79 3.46 18.93 3.98
C ILE A 79 3.98 17.68 4.67
N THR A 80 3.78 16.53 4.04
CA THR A 80 4.30 15.27 4.53
C THR A 80 5.80 15.18 4.30
N VAL A 81 6.55 15.00 5.37
CA VAL A 81 8.03 14.90 5.35
C VAL A 81 8.55 13.62 6.00
N ARG A 82 7.65 12.74 6.47
CA ARG A 82 8.00 11.48 7.13
C ARG A 82 7.53 10.30 6.32
N ARG A 83 8.34 9.25 6.28
CA ARG A 83 7.99 8.01 5.58
C ARG A 83 7.03 7.15 6.37
N GLU A 84 7.24 7.07 7.67
CA GLU A 84 6.50 6.17 8.56
C GLU A 84 5.98 6.93 9.80
N CYS A 85 4.94 6.38 10.40
CA CYS A 85 4.40 6.86 11.68
C CYS A 85 4.88 6.00 12.85
N PHE A 86 4.80 4.67 12.70
CA PHE A 86 5.20 3.73 13.74
C PHE A 86 5.75 2.44 13.13
N LEU A 87 7.04 2.45 12.84
CA LEU A 87 7.75 1.33 12.22
C LEU A 87 9.03 1.03 13.00
N PRO A 88 9.33 -0.23 13.40
CA PRO A 88 10.55 -0.55 14.12
C PRO A 88 11.77 -0.39 13.21
N GLN A 89 12.92 -0.05 13.81
CA GLN A 89 14.17 0.13 13.08
C GLN A 89 14.95 -1.20 12.90
N GLN A 90 14.43 -2.30 13.42
CA GLN A 90 15.09 -3.61 13.38
C GLN A 90 14.09 -4.75 13.42
N ASN A 91 14.57 -5.94 13.03
CA ASN A 91 13.82 -7.19 13.16
C ASN A 91 13.70 -7.62 14.63
N GLY A 92 12.72 -8.48 14.93
CA GLY A 92 12.58 -9.15 16.23
C GLY A 92 12.01 -8.25 17.33
N ILE A 93 11.30 -7.18 16.99
CA ILE A 93 10.51 -6.42 17.97
C ILE A 93 9.13 -7.05 18.04
N ASP A 94 8.94 -7.93 19.01
CA ASP A 94 7.76 -8.78 19.12
C ASP A 94 6.71 -8.23 20.07
N TYR A 95 5.47 -8.69 19.91
CA TYR A 95 4.34 -8.51 20.85
C TYR A 95 4.00 -7.05 21.14
N ILE A 96 4.06 -6.20 20.13
CA ILE A 96 3.61 -4.81 20.23
C ILE A 96 2.10 -4.75 19.96
N THR A 97 1.38 -4.02 20.79
CA THR A 97 -0.02 -3.67 20.54
C THR A 97 -0.14 -2.18 20.26
N VAL A 98 -0.75 -1.85 19.13
CA VAL A 98 -1.10 -0.47 18.75
C VAL A 98 -2.61 -0.40 18.64
N SER A 99 -3.25 0.42 19.48
CA SER A 99 -4.71 0.47 19.59
C SER A 99 -5.22 1.89 19.79
N GLY A 100 -6.29 2.26 19.07
CA GLY A 100 -7.01 3.51 19.27
C GLY A 100 -6.31 4.77 18.74
N PHE A 101 -5.42 4.65 17.78
CA PHE A 101 -4.71 5.78 17.17
C PHE A 101 -5.33 6.21 15.85
N ASN A 102 -5.22 7.51 15.56
CA ASN A 102 -5.37 8.06 14.21
C ASN A 102 -3.96 8.22 13.62
N ILE A 103 -3.63 7.37 12.65
CA ILE A 103 -2.32 7.27 12.01
C ILE A 103 -2.48 7.74 10.57
N ASN A 104 -1.82 8.84 10.22
CA ASN A 104 -2.09 9.45 8.92
C ASN A 104 -0.91 10.21 8.31
N LYS A 105 -1.05 10.51 7.02
CA LYS A 105 -0.22 11.44 6.24
C LYS A 105 1.26 11.09 6.24
N ALA A 106 1.61 9.84 5.93
CA ALA A 106 2.99 9.42 5.73
C ALA A 106 3.30 9.20 4.24
N ALA A 107 4.51 9.52 3.85
CA ALA A 107 5.01 9.38 2.48
C ALA A 107 5.79 8.07 2.31
N THR A 108 5.12 6.95 2.53
CA THR A 108 5.70 5.64 2.26
C THR A 108 6.08 5.53 0.78
N THR A 109 7.14 4.82 0.48
CA THR A 109 7.62 4.67 -0.88
C THR A 109 6.98 3.46 -1.55
N TRP A 110 6.76 3.55 -2.85
CA TRP A 110 6.43 2.38 -3.64
C TRP A 110 7.54 1.33 -3.53
N ALA A 111 7.13 0.09 -3.37
CA ALA A 111 8.03 -1.03 -3.47
C ALA A 111 7.40 -2.16 -4.29
N PRO A 112 8.14 -2.74 -5.23
CA PRO A 112 7.69 -3.92 -5.96
C PRO A 112 7.61 -5.14 -5.02
N PRO A 113 6.95 -6.22 -5.45
CA PRO A 113 6.68 -7.41 -4.63
C PRO A 113 7.88 -7.95 -3.88
N ALA A 114 9.00 -8.01 -4.55
CA ALA A 114 10.20 -8.64 -4.01
C ALA A 114 11.04 -7.73 -3.11
N ALA A 115 10.77 -6.43 -3.08
CA ALA A 115 11.47 -5.50 -2.22
C ALA A 115 10.81 -5.42 -0.83
N TYR A 116 11.49 -4.77 0.08
CA TYR A 116 10.91 -4.42 1.35
C TYR A 116 9.84 -3.34 1.17
N GLN A 117 8.66 -3.57 1.71
CA GLN A 117 7.51 -2.68 1.56
C GLN A 117 7.20 -2.04 2.91
N ASP A 118 7.45 -0.73 3.01
CA ASP A 118 7.13 0.03 4.21
C ASP A 118 5.64 0.40 4.22
N GLY A 119 5.00 0.21 5.38
CA GLY A 119 3.72 0.83 5.69
C GLY A 119 3.90 2.04 6.61
N MET A 120 2.85 2.81 6.82
CA MET A 120 2.85 3.83 7.87
C MET A 120 3.08 3.20 9.24
N ILE A 121 2.62 1.98 9.41
CA ILE A 121 2.74 1.16 10.62
C ILE A 121 2.95 -0.29 10.24
N GLY A 122 3.63 -1.03 11.07
CA GLY A 122 3.73 -2.49 11.00
C GLY A 122 5.02 -3.07 11.53
N PRO A 123 5.08 -4.40 11.67
CA PRO A 123 6.31 -5.10 12.05
C PRO A 123 7.26 -5.27 10.86
N HIS A 124 8.50 -5.51 11.15
CA HIS A 124 9.43 -6.18 10.25
C HIS A 124 9.32 -7.70 10.39
N TRP A 125 10.43 -8.42 10.48
CA TRP A 125 10.47 -9.85 10.81
C TRP A 125 10.29 -10.01 12.31
N SER A 126 9.03 -10.13 12.73
CA SER A 126 8.61 -10.08 14.14
C SER A 126 7.42 -10.98 14.37
N LYS A 127 7.05 -11.17 15.62
CA LYS A 127 5.93 -12.02 16.02
C LYS A 127 4.89 -11.28 16.85
N GLY A 128 3.62 -11.64 16.64
CA GLY A 128 2.54 -11.37 17.58
C GLY A 128 2.14 -9.90 17.74
N TRP A 129 2.28 -9.08 16.72
CA TRP A 129 1.76 -7.71 16.77
C TRP A 129 0.25 -7.70 16.72
N ILE A 130 -0.34 -6.76 17.43
CA ILE A 130 -1.78 -6.47 17.39
C ILE A 130 -1.94 -5.01 16.94
N ILE A 131 -2.67 -4.80 15.85
CA ILE A 131 -3.03 -3.46 15.34
C ILE A 131 -4.55 -3.42 15.31
N GLU A 132 -5.15 -2.60 16.17
CA GLU A 132 -6.60 -2.63 16.36
C GLU A 132 -7.19 -1.27 16.70
N ASP A 133 -8.48 -1.12 16.34
CA ASP A 133 -9.28 0.05 16.70
C ASP A 133 -8.64 1.39 16.25
N CYS A 134 -7.86 1.35 15.19
CA CYS A 134 -7.15 2.50 14.63
C CYS A 134 -7.87 3.05 13.39
N GLU A 135 -7.69 4.35 13.15
CA GLU A 135 -7.95 4.97 11.85
C GLU A 135 -6.61 5.20 11.14
N ILE A 136 -6.44 4.63 9.94
CA ILE A 136 -5.16 4.62 9.20
C ILE A 136 -5.42 5.11 7.79
N TRP A 137 -4.87 6.30 7.44
CA TRP A 137 -5.20 6.92 6.17
C TRP A 137 -4.13 7.87 5.63
N GLY A 138 -4.23 8.19 4.36
CA GLY A 138 -3.37 9.20 3.74
C GLY A 138 -1.92 8.74 3.58
N SER A 139 -1.71 7.45 3.34
CA SER A 139 -0.39 6.96 2.93
C SER A 139 -0.16 7.23 1.45
N LYS A 140 1.02 7.69 1.10
CA LYS A 140 1.40 7.80 -0.32
C LYS A 140 1.44 6.44 -1.02
N CYS A 141 1.71 5.36 -0.30
CA CYS A 141 1.65 3.99 -0.81
C CYS A 141 0.89 3.07 0.15
N ALA A 142 1.55 2.50 1.14
CA ALA A 142 0.94 1.47 1.98
C ALA A 142 0.49 1.97 3.35
N GLY A 143 -0.68 1.54 3.80
CA GLY A 143 -1.18 1.81 5.15
C GLY A 143 -0.46 0.97 6.20
N ILE A 144 -0.74 -0.33 6.23
CA ILE A 144 -0.10 -1.30 7.12
C ILE A 144 0.82 -2.20 6.32
N SER A 145 2.03 -2.45 6.82
CA SER A 145 2.91 -3.51 6.32
C SER A 145 3.04 -4.62 7.37
N VAL A 146 2.75 -5.87 6.97
CA VAL A 146 2.90 -7.03 7.87
C VAL A 146 4.18 -7.81 7.60
N GLY A 147 5.22 -7.06 7.32
CA GLY A 147 6.61 -7.48 7.49
C GLY A 147 7.23 -8.38 6.44
N LYS A 148 8.49 -8.18 6.36
CA LYS A 148 9.50 -8.99 5.68
C LYS A 148 10.77 -8.90 6.51
N TYR A 149 11.72 -9.83 6.34
CA TYR A 149 13.02 -9.66 6.97
C TYR A 149 13.70 -8.39 6.43
N TYR A 150 13.94 -7.44 7.30
CA TYR A 150 14.59 -6.18 6.94
C TYR A 150 16.11 -6.37 6.75
N ASP A 151 16.58 -6.10 5.55
CA ASP A 151 17.98 -6.19 5.16
C ASP A 151 18.38 -4.91 4.40
N PRO A 152 18.93 -3.91 5.09
CA PRO A 152 19.22 -2.61 4.51
C PRO A 152 20.24 -2.65 3.37
N GLU A 153 21.00 -3.72 3.24
CA GLU A 153 22.01 -3.85 2.20
C GLU A 153 21.45 -4.42 0.89
N ASN A 154 20.28 -5.07 0.94
CA ASN A 154 19.79 -5.86 -0.19
C ASN A 154 18.27 -5.79 -0.41
N ASP A 155 17.58 -4.86 0.20
CA ASP A 155 16.13 -4.79 0.16
C ASP A 155 15.55 -3.82 -0.87
N HIS A 156 16.20 -3.59 -1.97
CA HIS A 156 15.64 -2.82 -3.07
C HIS A 156 15.98 -3.43 -4.44
N VAL A 157 15.16 -3.09 -5.43
CA VAL A 157 15.28 -3.59 -6.81
C VAL A 157 16.63 -3.21 -7.43
N PHE A 158 17.03 -1.98 -7.18
CA PHE A 158 18.26 -1.43 -7.74
C PHE A 158 19.38 -1.57 -6.72
N THR A 159 20.33 -2.42 -7.01
CA THR A 159 21.59 -2.45 -6.28
C THR A 159 22.57 -1.48 -6.95
N ARG A 160 23.65 -1.11 -6.25
CA ARG A 160 24.65 -0.19 -6.81
C ARG A 160 25.29 -0.67 -8.12
N HIS A 161 25.21 -1.95 -8.41
CA HIS A 161 25.97 -2.55 -9.50
C HIS A 161 25.09 -3.28 -10.52
N HIS A 162 23.87 -3.67 -10.18
CA HIS A 162 22.98 -4.39 -11.07
C HIS A 162 21.53 -4.34 -10.66
N VAL A 163 20.66 -4.63 -11.58
CA VAL A 163 19.22 -4.79 -11.35
C VAL A 163 18.91 -6.27 -11.25
N LYS A 164 18.24 -6.68 -10.19
CA LYS A 164 17.73 -8.05 -10.06
C LYS A 164 16.38 -8.18 -10.77
N SER A 165 16.14 -9.32 -11.39
CA SER A 165 14.81 -9.63 -11.89
C SER A 165 13.83 -9.84 -10.71
N PRO A 166 12.53 -9.57 -10.88
CA PRO A 166 11.53 -9.82 -9.84
C PRO A 166 11.57 -11.26 -9.31
N THR A 167 11.69 -12.24 -10.20
CA THR A 167 11.79 -13.66 -9.82
C THR A 167 13.04 -13.96 -8.98
N GLN A 168 14.16 -13.33 -9.31
CA GLN A 168 15.39 -13.51 -8.52
C GLN A 168 15.24 -12.91 -7.13
N MET A 169 14.65 -11.74 -7.04
CA MET A 169 14.39 -11.09 -5.75
C MET A 169 13.46 -11.92 -4.87
N GLU A 170 12.43 -12.53 -5.48
CA GLU A 170 11.50 -13.41 -4.78
C GLU A 170 12.23 -14.62 -4.18
N ARG A 171 13.02 -15.32 -4.98
CA ARG A 171 13.83 -16.43 -4.50
C ARG A 171 14.79 -16.02 -3.39
N ASP A 172 15.48 -14.92 -3.54
CA ASP A 172 16.38 -14.39 -2.52
C ASP A 172 15.63 -14.10 -1.21
N ALA A 173 14.43 -13.55 -1.30
CA ALA A 173 13.59 -13.27 -0.14
C ALA A 173 13.14 -14.55 0.58
N VAL A 174 12.72 -15.59 -0.17
CA VAL A 174 12.36 -16.91 0.37
C VAL A 174 13.56 -17.55 1.05
N CYS A 175 14.71 -17.59 0.40
CA CYS A 175 15.93 -18.17 0.97
C CYS A 175 16.35 -17.48 2.27
N ARG A 176 16.23 -16.15 2.31
CA ARG A 176 16.50 -15.39 3.54
C ARG A 176 15.48 -15.68 4.63
N GLY A 177 14.20 -15.71 4.30
CA GLY A 177 13.17 -16.09 5.24
C GLY A 177 13.44 -17.46 5.88
N GLN A 178 13.78 -18.44 5.07
CA GLN A 178 14.15 -19.77 5.55
C GLN A 178 15.41 -19.74 6.42
N TYR A 179 16.44 -19.03 5.99
CA TYR A 179 17.69 -18.89 6.76
C TYR A 179 17.47 -18.26 8.15
N HIS A 180 16.62 -17.26 8.26
CA HIS A 180 16.29 -16.58 9.51
C HIS A 180 15.23 -17.30 10.34
N GLY A 181 14.74 -18.45 9.87
CA GLY A 181 13.76 -19.27 10.55
C GLY A 181 12.32 -18.80 10.32
N TRP A 182 11.80 -19.14 9.16
CA TRP A 182 10.40 -18.90 8.80
C TRP A 182 9.47 -19.89 9.51
N LEU A 183 9.36 -19.72 10.82
CA LEU A 183 8.70 -20.63 11.74
C LEU A 183 7.69 -19.86 12.60
N LYS A 184 6.57 -20.51 12.92
CA LYS A 184 5.49 -19.93 13.75
C LYS A 184 5.95 -19.48 15.12
N GLU A 185 7.00 -20.07 15.64
CA GLU A 185 7.62 -19.70 16.91
C GLU A 185 8.39 -18.38 16.83
N LYS A 186 8.79 -17.96 15.64
CA LYS A 186 9.68 -16.81 15.42
C LYS A 186 9.05 -15.62 14.71
N VAL A 187 8.05 -15.84 13.84
CA VAL A 187 7.54 -14.78 12.96
C VAL A 187 6.04 -14.92 12.73
N GLY A 188 5.39 -13.80 12.40
CA GLY A 188 3.99 -13.77 12.05
C GLY A 188 3.04 -13.84 13.24
N SER A 189 1.92 -14.49 13.06
CA SER A 189 0.84 -14.56 14.09
C SER A 189 0.36 -13.18 14.53
N HIS A 190 0.33 -12.23 13.62
CA HIS A 190 -0.19 -10.88 13.86
C HIS A 190 -1.72 -10.89 13.87
N ILE A 191 -2.31 -9.95 14.58
CA ILE A 191 -3.76 -9.71 14.58
C ILE A 191 -3.98 -8.26 14.13
N ILE A 192 -4.67 -8.11 13.00
CA ILE A 192 -5.04 -6.79 12.46
C ILE A 192 -6.55 -6.75 12.41
N ARG A 193 -7.16 -5.94 13.28
CA ARG A 193 -8.62 -5.98 13.42
C ARG A 193 -9.26 -4.65 13.80
N ARG A 194 -10.50 -4.48 13.34
CA ARG A 194 -11.37 -3.33 13.67
C ARG A 194 -10.73 -1.97 13.38
N ASN A 195 -9.91 -1.93 12.33
CA ASN A 195 -9.33 -0.70 11.83
C ASN A 195 -10.19 -0.13 10.71
N ASN A 196 -10.22 1.19 10.60
CA ASN A 196 -10.67 1.91 9.42
C ASN A 196 -9.45 2.33 8.59
N ILE A 197 -9.27 1.74 7.40
CA ILE A 197 -8.08 1.92 6.58
C ILE A 197 -8.50 2.50 5.23
N HIS A 198 -8.03 3.71 4.90
CA HIS A 198 -8.50 4.37 3.68
C HIS A 198 -7.52 5.39 3.11
N HIS A 199 -7.76 5.77 1.85
CA HIS A 199 -6.97 6.79 1.15
C HIS A 199 -5.46 6.50 1.20
N CYS A 200 -5.10 5.24 0.97
CA CYS A 200 -3.73 4.79 0.76
C CYS A 200 -3.58 4.42 -0.73
N GLU A 201 -2.50 4.87 -1.37
CA GLU A 201 -2.46 4.80 -2.84
C GLU A 201 -1.95 3.47 -3.39
N GLN A 202 -1.23 2.66 -2.64
CA GLN A 202 -0.80 1.34 -3.09
C GLN A 202 -1.59 0.21 -2.42
N GLY A 203 -1.71 0.23 -1.12
CA GLY A 203 -2.39 -0.83 -0.41
C GLY A 203 -2.87 -0.45 0.97
N GLY A 204 -4.01 -1.01 1.37
CA GLY A 204 -4.48 -0.86 2.75
C GLY A 204 -3.59 -1.66 3.70
N ILE A 205 -3.50 -2.96 3.47
CA ILE A 205 -2.63 -3.89 4.19
C ILE A 205 -1.76 -4.62 3.17
N ILE A 206 -0.46 -4.47 3.28
CA ILE A 206 0.50 -5.16 2.43
C ILE A 206 1.29 -6.14 3.28
N GLY A 207 1.42 -7.36 2.81
CA GLY A 207 2.18 -8.40 3.50
C GLY A 207 3.17 -9.10 2.59
N ARG A 208 4.26 -9.46 3.21
CA ARG A 208 5.21 -10.38 2.66
C ARG A 208 5.50 -11.43 3.73
N GLN A 209 6.31 -12.37 3.49
CA GLN A 209 6.66 -13.51 4.34
C GLN A 209 6.47 -13.34 5.87
N GLY A 210 6.64 -12.14 6.40
CA GLY A 210 6.42 -11.84 7.82
C GLY A 210 4.96 -11.88 8.27
N GLY A 211 4.00 -11.84 7.34
CA GLY A 211 2.57 -11.89 7.63
C GLY A 211 2.00 -13.30 7.83
N VAL A 212 2.82 -14.35 7.78
CA VAL A 212 2.37 -15.75 7.94
C VAL A 212 1.65 -16.00 9.27
N PHE A 213 0.73 -16.94 9.30
CA PHE A 213 -0.02 -17.36 10.50
C PHE A 213 -0.88 -16.27 11.15
N SER A 214 -1.16 -15.20 10.42
CA SER A 214 -1.83 -14.00 10.94
C SER A 214 -3.34 -14.04 10.72
N ILE A 215 -4.05 -13.19 11.47
CA ILE A 215 -5.49 -12.97 11.34
C ILE A 215 -5.74 -11.51 10.98
N ILE A 216 -6.47 -11.30 9.89
CA ILE A 216 -6.91 -9.99 9.42
C ILE A 216 -8.44 -10.01 9.44
N GLU A 217 -9.08 -9.31 10.38
CA GLU A 217 -10.51 -9.45 10.60
C GLU A 217 -11.21 -8.16 11.02
N ASP A 218 -12.48 -8.07 10.67
CA ASP A 218 -13.36 -6.98 11.08
C ASP A 218 -12.84 -5.57 10.71
N ASN A 219 -12.01 -5.46 9.67
CA ASN A 219 -11.52 -4.16 9.20
C ASN A 219 -12.47 -3.57 8.15
N HIS A 220 -12.55 -2.26 8.13
CA HIS A 220 -13.15 -1.49 7.05
C HIS A 220 -12.02 -0.90 6.19
N ILE A 221 -11.92 -1.34 4.93
CA ILE A 221 -10.84 -0.95 4.02
C ILE A 221 -11.46 -0.35 2.77
N HIS A 222 -11.14 0.91 2.47
CA HIS A 222 -11.78 1.58 1.34
C HIS A 222 -10.93 2.69 0.72
N HIS A 223 -11.25 3.06 -0.51
CA HIS A 223 -10.55 4.10 -1.26
C HIS A 223 -9.04 3.86 -1.31
N ILE A 224 -8.65 2.64 -1.67
CA ILE A 224 -7.26 2.27 -1.93
C ILE A 224 -6.96 2.50 -3.41
N ASN A 225 -5.89 3.23 -3.69
CA ASN A 225 -5.63 3.90 -4.96
C ASN A 225 -6.70 4.97 -5.24
N ASN A 226 -6.98 5.77 -4.24
CA ASN A 226 -8.05 6.78 -4.30
C ASN A 226 -7.86 7.79 -5.44
N MET A 227 -6.63 8.17 -5.70
CA MET A 227 -6.30 9.08 -6.80
C MET A 227 -6.36 8.42 -8.17
N MET A 228 -6.40 7.08 -8.23
CA MET A 228 -6.40 6.30 -9.47
C MET A 228 -5.20 6.61 -10.38
N GLU A 229 -4.09 7.03 -9.81
CA GLU A 229 -2.86 7.37 -10.55
C GLU A 229 -1.91 6.18 -10.66
N LEU A 230 -2.02 5.20 -9.78
CA LEU A 230 -1.16 4.04 -9.77
C LEU A 230 -1.77 2.90 -10.60
N GLY A 231 -0.91 2.23 -11.33
CA GLY A 231 -1.22 1.05 -12.11
C GLY A 231 -0.15 -0.03 -11.91
N GLY A 232 -0.52 -1.30 -12.08
CA GLY A 232 0.41 -2.42 -12.02
C GLY A 232 0.27 -3.27 -10.76
N ALA A 233 1.38 -3.85 -10.32
CA ALA A 233 1.41 -4.81 -9.22
C ALA A 233 1.18 -4.15 -7.84
N GLU A 234 0.78 -4.96 -6.88
CA GLU A 234 0.71 -4.61 -5.46
C GLU A 234 -0.41 -3.63 -5.05
N ILE A 235 -1.44 -3.43 -5.88
CA ILE A 235 -2.51 -2.46 -5.57
C ILE A 235 -3.79 -3.19 -5.19
N ALA A 236 -4.07 -3.27 -3.89
CA ALA A 236 -5.29 -3.89 -3.36
C ALA A 236 -5.64 -3.38 -1.96
N GLY A 237 -6.88 -3.63 -1.54
CA GLY A 237 -7.26 -3.44 -0.15
C GLY A 237 -6.38 -4.24 0.80
N ILE A 238 -6.22 -5.54 0.51
CA ILE A 238 -5.26 -6.44 1.19
C ILE A 238 -4.43 -7.14 0.12
N LYS A 239 -3.11 -6.99 0.15
CA LYS A 239 -2.19 -7.68 -0.75
C LYS A 239 -1.15 -8.44 0.03
N MET A 240 -1.08 -9.76 -0.18
CA MET A 240 -0.09 -10.58 0.52
C MET A 240 0.64 -11.53 -0.40
N HIS A 241 1.97 -11.50 -0.30
CA HIS A 241 2.83 -12.59 -0.68
C HIS A 241 3.00 -13.54 0.51
N ALA A 242 3.08 -14.83 0.26
CA ALA A 242 3.24 -15.84 1.28
C ALA A 242 2.14 -15.77 2.37
N ALA A 243 0.90 -15.71 1.94
CA ALA A 243 -0.23 -15.87 2.83
C ALA A 243 -0.32 -17.34 3.28
N ILE A 244 0.58 -17.75 4.19
CA ILE A 244 0.67 -19.13 4.69
C ILE A 244 -0.08 -19.21 6.01
N ASP A 245 -1.11 -20.08 6.08
CA ASP A 245 -1.98 -20.24 7.26
C ASP A 245 -2.56 -18.88 7.75
N VAL A 246 -2.94 -18.01 6.83
CA VAL A 246 -3.52 -16.71 7.12
C VAL A 246 -5.04 -16.79 7.03
N THR A 247 -5.73 -16.16 7.98
CA THR A 247 -7.18 -16.00 7.92
C THR A 247 -7.54 -14.53 7.69
N MET A 248 -8.29 -14.26 6.62
CA MET A 248 -8.87 -12.93 6.33
C MET A 248 -10.38 -13.05 6.36
N ARG A 249 -11.02 -12.47 7.39
CA ARG A 249 -12.45 -12.67 7.58
C ARG A 249 -13.19 -11.45 8.10
N ARG A 250 -14.45 -11.34 7.70
CA ARG A 250 -15.37 -10.27 8.14
C ARG A 250 -14.85 -8.86 7.85
N ASN A 251 -14.00 -8.73 6.84
CA ASN A 251 -13.57 -7.42 6.37
C ASN A 251 -14.61 -6.84 5.42
N HIS A 252 -14.81 -5.54 5.48
CA HIS A 252 -15.58 -4.78 4.50
C HIS A 252 -14.62 -4.01 3.61
N ILE A 253 -14.56 -4.35 2.32
CA ILE A 253 -13.57 -3.82 1.38
C ILE A 253 -14.28 -3.26 0.16
N HIS A 254 -14.11 -1.96 -0.11
CA HIS A 254 -14.78 -1.32 -1.25
C HIS A 254 -14.03 -0.10 -1.79
N HIS A 255 -14.35 0.30 -3.01
CA HIS A 255 -13.70 1.42 -3.69
C HIS A 255 -12.17 1.27 -3.70
N CYS A 256 -11.69 0.06 -3.89
CA CYS A 256 -10.29 -0.27 -4.05
C CYS A 256 -10.02 -0.67 -5.51
N THR A 257 -8.77 -0.69 -5.93
CA THR A 257 -8.44 -1.24 -7.25
C THR A 257 -8.72 -2.75 -7.29
N MET A 258 -8.34 -3.45 -6.24
CA MET A 258 -8.69 -4.85 -5.99
C MET A 258 -9.09 -5.01 -4.52
N GLY A 259 -9.89 -6.03 -4.22
CA GLY A 259 -10.26 -6.34 -2.85
C GLY A 259 -9.14 -7.04 -2.09
N ILE A 260 -9.05 -8.36 -2.22
CA ILE A 260 -8.02 -9.19 -1.60
C ILE A 260 -7.19 -9.87 -2.69
N TRP A 261 -5.89 -9.72 -2.60
CA TRP A 261 -4.93 -10.37 -3.50
C TRP A 261 -3.96 -11.24 -2.71
N CYS A 262 -4.10 -12.57 -2.86
CA CYS A 262 -3.13 -13.54 -2.38
C CYS A 262 -2.23 -13.95 -3.55
N ASP A 263 -0.98 -13.53 -3.48
CA ASP A 263 0.02 -13.77 -4.50
C ASP A 263 1.09 -14.72 -3.94
N TRP A 264 1.94 -15.20 -4.78
CA TRP A 264 3.02 -16.15 -4.52
C TRP A 264 3.00 -16.83 -3.14
N GLU A 265 3.07 -18.16 -3.14
CA GLU A 265 3.23 -18.99 -1.95
C GLU A 265 2.00 -19.04 -1.01
N ALA A 266 0.84 -18.55 -1.43
CA ALA A 266 -0.37 -18.69 -0.63
C ALA A 266 -0.72 -20.18 -0.44
N GLN A 267 -0.94 -20.60 0.81
CA GLN A 267 -1.32 -21.96 1.15
C GLN A 267 -1.89 -22.03 2.57
N GLY A 268 -2.87 -22.90 2.79
CA GLY A 268 -3.57 -22.97 4.08
C GLY A 268 -4.38 -21.73 4.43
N THR A 269 -4.56 -20.85 3.46
CA THR A 269 -5.20 -19.56 3.63
C THR A 269 -6.72 -19.70 3.60
N ARG A 270 -7.41 -18.94 4.44
CA ARG A 270 -8.86 -18.88 4.42
C ARG A 270 -9.37 -17.45 4.26
N LEU A 271 -10.20 -17.23 3.24
CA LEU A 271 -10.88 -15.98 2.96
C LEU A 271 -12.38 -16.18 3.19
N SER A 272 -12.94 -15.65 4.28
CA SER A 272 -14.32 -15.97 4.64
C SER A 272 -15.10 -14.80 5.23
N GLN A 273 -16.40 -14.77 4.94
CA GLN A 273 -17.33 -13.79 5.50
C GLN A 273 -16.96 -12.32 5.19
N ASN A 274 -16.16 -12.08 4.15
CA ASN A 274 -15.84 -10.73 3.73
C ASN A 274 -16.97 -10.18 2.86
N ARG A 275 -17.17 -8.88 2.93
CA ARG A 275 -18.06 -8.13 2.04
C ARG A 275 -17.21 -7.22 1.15
N MET A 276 -17.34 -7.39 -0.16
CA MET A 276 -16.59 -6.62 -1.15
C MET A 276 -17.52 -6.08 -2.24
N HIS A 277 -17.34 -4.82 -2.62
CA HIS A 277 -18.13 -4.17 -3.67
C HIS A 277 -17.43 -2.93 -4.21
N ASP A 278 -17.85 -2.50 -5.38
CA ASP A 278 -17.36 -1.27 -6.03
C ASP A 278 -15.83 -1.21 -6.17
N ASN A 279 -15.16 -2.38 -6.25
CA ASN A 279 -13.74 -2.44 -6.54
C ASN A 279 -13.54 -2.34 -8.05
N GLN A 280 -12.67 -1.41 -8.49
CA GLN A 280 -12.44 -1.19 -9.91
C GLN A 280 -11.02 -0.69 -10.20
N ARG A 281 -10.49 -1.12 -11.32
CA ARG A 281 -9.21 -0.63 -11.83
C ARG A 281 -9.33 0.80 -12.38
N PRO A 282 -8.24 1.58 -12.38
CA PRO A 282 -8.21 2.84 -13.09
C PRO A 282 -8.55 2.69 -14.58
N ALA A 283 -9.26 3.64 -15.15
CA ALA A 283 -9.70 3.58 -16.54
C ALA A 283 -8.52 3.44 -17.53
N PHE A 284 -7.40 4.10 -17.28
CA PHE A 284 -6.20 3.99 -18.12
C PHE A 284 -5.61 2.57 -18.14
N ALA A 285 -5.84 1.78 -17.10
CA ALA A 285 -5.30 0.42 -17.03
C ALA A 285 -5.92 -0.52 -18.07
N SER A 286 -7.05 -0.17 -18.65
CA SER A 286 -7.68 -0.94 -19.73
C SER A 286 -6.84 -1.03 -21.00
N VAL A 287 -5.93 -0.08 -21.22
CA VAL A 287 -5.05 -0.04 -22.40
C VAL A 287 -3.71 -0.74 -22.17
N LEU A 288 -3.41 -1.15 -20.95
CA LEU A 288 -2.18 -1.85 -20.62
C LEU A 288 -2.27 -3.32 -21.06
N LYS A 289 -1.33 -3.77 -21.87
CA LYS A 289 -1.20 -5.19 -22.20
C LYS A 289 -0.75 -5.96 -20.96
N GLY A 290 -1.54 -6.94 -20.53
CA GLY A 290 -1.31 -7.68 -19.29
C GLY A 290 -2.02 -7.10 -18.07
N GLY A 291 -2.95 -6.27 -18.28
CA GLY A 291 -3.97 -5.59 -17.52
C GLY A 291 -3.92 -5.67 -16.00
N MET A 292 -4.10 -4.52 -15.37
CA MET A 292 -4.54 -4.51 -13.98
C MET A 292 -5.87 -5.25 -13.85
N MET A 293 -5.98 -5.95 -12.77
CA MET A 293 -7.18 -6.67 -12.39
C MET A 293 -8.02 -5.82 -11.45
N SER A 294 -9.28 -6.16 -11.29
CA SER A 294 -10.22 -5.45 -10.40
C SER A 294 -11.07 -6.43 -9.59
N GLN A 295 -10.58 -7.64 -9.42
CA GLN A 295 -11.31 -8.69 -8.72
C GLN A 295 -11.50 -8.34 -7.24
N ASP A 296 -12.64 -8.79 -6.69
CA ASP A 296 -12.86 -8.76 -5.26
C ASP A 296 -11.91 -9.71 -4.53
N ILE A 297 -11.67 -10.90 -5.09
CA ILE A 297 -10.65 -11.83 -4.63
C ILE A 297 -9.84 -12.30 -5.83
N PHE A 298 -8.53 -12.25 -5.69
CA PHE A 298 -7.59 -12.77 -6.67
C PHE A 298 -6.53 -13.62 -5.98
N VAL A 299 -6.36 -14.85 -6.45
CA VAL A 299 -5.35 -15.79 -5.97
C VAL A 299 -4.51 -16.23 -7.15
N GLU A 300 -3.22 -15.94 -7.11
CA GLU A 300 -2.29 -16.35 -8.15
C GLU A 300 -1.02 -16.99 -7.56
N VAL A 301 -0.38 -17.82 -8.36
CA VAL A 301 0.88 -18.52 -8.00
C VAL A 301 0.82 -19.14 -6.59
N GLY A 302 -0.33 -19.70 -6.23
CA GLY A 302 -0.53 -20.38 -4.96
C GLY A 302 0.20 -21.72 -4.91
N HIS A 303 0.72 -22.09 -3.75
CA HIS A 303 1.46 -23.34 -3.54
C HIS A 303 0.66 -24.41 -2.80
N GLY A 304 -0.53 -24.09 -2.36
CA GLY A 304 -1.38 -25.04 -1.65
C GLY A 304 -2.83 -24.59 -1.58
N PRO A 305 -3.68 -25.29 -0.85
CA PRO A 305 -5.11 -24.98 -0.82
C PRO A 305 -5.38 -23.60 -0.24
N THR A 306 -6.31 -22.90 -0.89
CA THR A 306 -6.94 -21.66 -0.39
C THR A 306 -8.43 -21.90 -0.29
N LEU A 307 -9.00 -21.71 0.89
CA LEU A 307 -10.44 -21.84 1.10
C LEU A 307 -11.11 -20.47 0.99
N ILE A 308 -12.05 -20.36 0.06
CA ILE A 308 -12.85 -19.14 -0.12
C ILE A 308 -14.31 -19.52 0.15
N ASP A 309 -14.86 -19.03 1.27
CA ASP A 309 -16.20 -19.41 1.68
C ASP A 309 -16.99 -18.25 2.32
N ASN A 310 -18.29 -18.26 2.14
CA ASN A 310 -19.23 -17.31 2.76
C ASN A 310 -18.93 -15.82 2.50
N ASN A 311 -18.30 -15.47 1.39
CA ASN A 311 -18.04 -14.08 1.03
C ASN A 311 -19.20 -13.51 0.20
N ILE A 312 -19.41 -12.21 0.29
CA ILE A 312 -20.28 -11.42 -0.57
C ILE A 312 -19.38 -10.59 -1.49
N MET A 313 -19.41 -10.87 -2.78
CA MET A 313 -18.61 -10.22 -3.81
C MET A 313 -19.55 -9.60 -4.84
N LEU A 314 -19.56 -8.29 -4.95
CA LEU A 314 -20.51 -7.52 -5.75
C LEU A 314 -19.88 -6.63 -6.82
N SER A 315 -18.54 -6.56 -6.91
CA SER A 315 -17.86 -5.83 -7.97
C SER A 315 -18.04 -6.52 -9.33
N ASP A 316 -17.77 -5.83 -10.42
CA ASP A 316 -17.95 -6.36 -11.78
C ASP A 316 -17.05 -7.57 -12.04
N ALA A 317 -15.81 -7.54 -11.60
CA ALA A 317 -14.90 -8.68 -11.62
C ALA A 317 -14.78 -9.28 -10.22
N ARG A 318 -15.27 -10.50 -10.01
CA ARG A 318 -15.43 -11.08 -8.67
C ARG A 318 -14.28 -11.98 -8.25
N LEU A 319 -13.88 -12.92 -9.13
CA LEU A 319 -12.78 -13.89 -8.91
C LEU A 319 -11.86 -13.91 -10.12
#